data_7830d26ae67a071785d2aa037fb62961
#
_entry.id   7830d26ae67a071785d2aa037fb62961
#
_cell.length_a   1.000
_cell.length_b   1.000
_cell.length_c   1.000
_cell.angle_alpha   90.00
_cell.angle_beta   90.00
_cell.angle_gamma   90.00
#
_symmetry.space_group_name_H-M   'P 1'
#
loop_
_entity.id
_entity.type
_entity.pdbx_description
1 polymer ?
#
loop_
_entity_poly.entity_id
_entity_poly.type
_entity_poly.pdbx_seq_one_letter_code
_entity_poly.pdbx_strand_id
1 'polypeptide(L)'
;MEEFTLINKNRNRIKVFKPFEDISRSSPSINAIEISYGCVYKKASKPVMKGSRVERIEDARKEYKKLLLEVWKKTSILKNYLSRINYKFLNY
;
A
#
# COMPACT_ATOMS: atom_id res chain seq x y z
N MET A 1 -3.64 -10.61 -8.25
CA MET A 1 -3.53 -10.17 -6.83
C MET A 1 -3.83 -8.69 -6.73
N GLU A 2 -4.68 -8.32 -5.82
CA GLU A 2 -5.06 -6.93 -5.62
C GLU A 2 -4.03 -6.18 -4.76
N GLU A 3 -4.05 -4.86 -4.88
CA GLU A 3 -3.28 -3.99 -4.02
C GLU A 3 -3.97 -3.86 -2.65
N PHE A 4 -3.18 -4.00 -1.58
CA PHE A 4 -3.69 -3.87 -0.20
C PHE A 4 -2.91 -2.80 0.54
N THR A 5 -3.64 -1.94 1.23
CA THR A 5 -3.08 -0.94 2.13
C THR A 5 -3.46 -1.25 3.56
N LEU A 6 -2.45 -1.32 4.44
CA LEU A 6 -2.65 -1.51 5.87
C LEU A 6 -2.25 -0.25 6.63
N ILE A 7 -3.00 0.04 7.69
CA ILE A 7 -2.69 1.13 8.61
C ILE A 7 -2.52 0.58 10.01
N ASN A 8 -1.55 1.11 10.76
CA ASN A 8 -1.30 0.66 12.12
C ASN A 8 -2.37 1.14 13.12
N LYS A 9 -2.32 0.62 14.36
CA LYS A 9 -3.28 0.94 15.41
C LYS A 9 -3.36 2.44 15.70
N ASN A 10 -2.22 3.12 15.71
CA ASN A 10 -2.16 4.56 15.99
C ASN A 10 -2.54 5.43 14.78
N ARG A 11 -2.79 4.80 13.63
CA ARG A 11 -3.18 5.46 12.37
C ARG A 11 -2.16 6.49 11.90
N ASN A 12 -0.88 6.26 12.16
CA ASN A 12 0.21 7.15 11.78
C ASN A 12 1.22 6.53 10.80
N ARG A 13 1.07 5.22 10.51
CA ARG A 13 1.94 4.53 9.54
C ARG A 13 1.10 3.66 8.62
N ILE A 14 1.50 3.60 7.34
CA ILE A 14 0.86 2.75 6.34
C ILE A 14 1.90 1.88 5.64
N LYS A 15 1.43 0.73 5.15
CA LYS A 15 2.18 -0.13 4.22
C LYS A 15 1.27 -0.54 3.09
N VAL A 16 1.78 -0.44 1.85
CA VAL A 16 1.05 -0.77 0.65
C VAL A 16 1.71 -2.00 0.01
N PHE A 17 0.93 -3.08 -0.13
CA PHE A 17 1.35 -4.32 -0.76
C PHE A 17 0.80 -4.36 -2.18
N LYS A 18 1.68 -4.29 -3.16
CA LYS A 18 1.32 -4.20 -4.57
C LYS A 18 2.02 -5.30 -5.36
N PRO A 19 1.33 -5.99 -6.27
CA PRO A 19 1.98 -6.95 -7.15
C PRO A 19 3.11 -6.30 -7.94
N PHE A 20 4.26 -6.95 -8.00
CA PHE A 20 5.40 -6.51 -8.78
C PHE A 20 5.56 -7.44 -9.99
N GLU A 21 5.42 -6.92 -11.19
CA GLU A 21 5.57 -7.66 -12.42
C GLU A 21 6.92 -7.35 -13.08
N ASP A 22 7.65 -8.41 -13.39
CA ASP A 22 8.86 -8.29 -14.20
C ASP A 22 8.48 -8.43 -15.68
N ILE A 23 8.30 -7.32 -16.35
CA ILE A 23 7.91 -7.27 -17.75
C ILE A 23 9.02 -7.72 -18.72
N SER A 24 10.24 -7.94 -18.23
CA SER A 24 11.35 -8.42 -19.06
C SER A 24 11.24 -9.92 -19.37
N ARG A 25 10.36 -10.66 -18.69
CA ARG A 25 10.16 -12.09 -18.90
C ARG A 25 9.11 -12.34 -19.97
N SER A 26 9.32 -13.41 -20.76
CA SER A 26 8.38 -13.85 -21.80
C SER A 26 7.06 -14.38 -21.25
N SER A 27 7.04 -14.85 -19.98
CA SER A 27 5.85 -15.29 -19.29
C SER A 27 5.75 -14.49 -17.98
N PRO A 28 5.00 -13.39 -17.93
CA PRO A 28 4.85 -12.63 -16.72
C PRO A 28 4.15 -13.47 -15.65
N SER A 29 4.84 -13.69 -14.54
CA SER A 29 4.26 -14.29 -13.34
C SER A 29 4.50 -13.38 -12.16
N ILE A 30 3.47 -13.27 -11.29
CA ILE A 30 3.59 -12.45 -10.08
C ILE A 30 4.31 -13.27 -9.02
N ASN A 31 5.64 -13.14 -8.97
CA ASN A 31 6.48 -13.86 -8.00
C ASN A 31 6.94 -12.94 -6.85
N ALA A 32 6.67 -11.65 -6.96
CA ALA A 32 7.15 -10.67 -6.01
C ALA A 32 6.08 -9.63 -5.68
N ILE A 33 6.23 -9.03 -4.53
CA ILE A 33 5.36 -7.97 -4.04
C ILE A 33 6.23 -6.76 -3.72
N GLU A 34 5.83 -5.60 -4.22
CA GLU A 34 6.41 -4.34 -3.80
C GLU A 34 5.70 -3.87 -2.54
N ILE A 35 6.46 -3.64 -1.47
CA ILE A 35 5.94 -3.14 -0.20
C ILE A 35 6.44 -1.71 -0.03
N SER A 36 5.53 -0.76 -0.15
CA SER A 36 5.81 0.65 0.10
C SER A 36 5.38 0.99 1.51
N TYR A 37 6.12 1.86 2.17
CA TYR A 37 5.82 2.28 3.53
C TYR A 37 5.85 3.79 3.66
N GLY A 38 5.03 4.31 4.55
CA GLY A 38 4.91 5.75 4.76
C GLY A 38 4.27 6.12 6.07
N CYS A 39 4.10 7.41 6.26
CA CYS A 39 3.54 7.99 7.47
C CYS A 39 2.28 8.81 7.15
N VAL A 40 1.35 8.81 8.10
CA VAL A 40 0.12 9.60 8.02
C VAL A 40 0.22 10.69 9.09
N TYR A 41 0.17 11.93 8.66
CA TYR A 41 0.22 13.08 9.57
C TYR A 41 -1.15 13.73 9.66
N LYS A 42 -1.55 14.13 10.87
CA LYS A 42 -2.87 14.71 11.12
C LYS A 42 -3.19 15.93 10.25
N LYS A 43 -2.19 16.74 9.96
CA LYS A 43 -2.36 17.98 9.20
C LYS A 43 -2.11 17.81 7.71
N ALA A 44 -1.65 16.65 7.28
CA ALA A 44 -1.37 16.40 5.88
C ALA A 44 -2.62 15.93 5.14
N SER A 45 -2.79 16.37 3.91
CA SER A 45 -3.92 15.95 3.08
C SER A 45 -3.75 14.54 2.53
N LYS A 46 -2.53 13.99 2.56
CA LYS A 46 -2.21 12.64 2.05
C LYS A 46 -1.09 12.01 2.86
N PRO A 47 -0.98 10.67 2.86
CA PRO A 47 0.18 10.00 3.44
C PRO A 47 1.47 10.39 2.73
N VAL A 48 2.56 10.44 3.49
CA VAL A 48 3.90 10.71 2.96
C VAL A 48 4.63 9.38 2.83
N MET A 49 4.88 8.94 1.61
CA MET A 49 5.60 7.69 1.37
C MET A 49 7.10 7.90 1.58
N LYS A 50 7.72 6.97 2.32
CA LYS A 50 9.13 7.05 2.72
C LYS A 50 10.04 6.16 1.89
N GLY A 51 9.53 5.06 1.37
CA GLY A 51 10.33 4.14 0.59
C GLY A 51 9.55 2.89 0.20
N SER A 52 10.23 2.00 -0.52
CA SER A 52 9.66 0.73 -0.91
C SER A 52 10.76 -0.33 -1.04
N ARG A 53 10.35 -1.60 -1.00
CA ARG A 53 11.21 -2.73 -1.26
C ARG A 53 10.43 -3.81 -1.96
N VAL A 54 11.13 -4.71 -2.65
CA VAL A 54 10.52 -5.85 -3.33
C VAL A 54 10.87 -7.12 -2.55
N GLU A 55 9.84 -7.89 -2.20
CA GLU A 55 9.95 -9.15 -1.47
C GLU A 55 9.36 -10.29 -2.27
N ARG A 56 9.80 -11.52 -1.99
CA ARG A 56 9.14 -12.71 -2.52
C ARG A 56 7.71 -12.76 -2.00
N ILE A 57 6.81 -13.35 -2.79
CA ILE A 57 5.41 -13.42 -2.41
C ILE A 57 5.19 -14.12 -1.07
N GLU A 58 5.97 -15.18 -0.78
CA GLU A 58 5.87 -15.90 0.49
C GLU A 58 6.25 -15.01 1.68
N ASP A 59 7.35 -14.25 1.54
CA ASP A 59 7.84 -13.35 2.59
C ASP A 59 6.87 -12.18 2.79
N ALA A 60 6.32 -11.65 1.71
CA ALA A 60 5.32 -10.59 1.78
C ALA A 60 4.05 -11.07 2.51
N ARG A 61 3.60 -12.29 2.24
CA ARG A 61 2.45 -12.90 2.93
C ARG A 61 2.70 -13.06 4.42
N LYS A 62 3.91 -13.49 4.80
CA LYS A 62 4.29 -13.60 6.22
C LYS A 62 4.25 -12.24 6.91
N GLU A 63 4.80 -11.21 6.27
CA GLU A 63 4.77 -9.86 6.82
C GLU A 63 3.33 -9.34 6.96
N TYR A 64 2.51 -9.55 5.94
CA TYR A 64 1.10 -9.16 5.96
C TYR A 64 0.35 -9.78 7.15
N LYS A 65 0.50 -11.12 7.33
CA LYS A 65 -0.11 -11.82 8.45
C LYS A 65 0.40 -11.32 9.80
N LYS A 66 1.70 -11.06 9.92
CA LYS A 66 2.31 -10.52 11.13
C LYS A 66 1.71 -9.15 11.48
N LEU A 67 1.56 -8.27 10.49
CA LEU A 67 0.98 -6.95 10.71
C LEU A 67 -0.47 -7.03 11.17
N LEU A 68 -1.26 -7.95 10.60
CA LEU A 68 -2.63 -8.17 11.07
C LEU A 68 -2.67 -8.61 12.53
N LEU A 69 -1.73 -9.45 12.97
CA LEU A 69 -1.58 -9.85 14.37
C LEU A 69 -1.16 -8.68 15.27
N GLU A 70 -0.45 -7.71 14.72
CA GLU A 70 -0.05 -6.48 15.41
C GLU A 70 -1.12 -5.38 15.34
N VAL A 71 -2.36 -5.76 15.01
CA VAL A 71 -3.54 -4.88 14.97
C VAL A 71 -3.51 -3.85 13.83
N TRP A 72 -2.73 -4.09 12.79
CA TRP A 72 -2.85 -3.33 11.56
C TRP A 72 -4.15 -3.71 10.86
N LYS A 73 -4.80 -2.75 10.22
CA LYS A 73 -6.09 -2.97 9.55
C LYS A 73 -6.02 -2.52 8.10
N LYS A 74 -6.82 -3.16 7.25
CA LYS A 74 -7.00 -2.71 5.86
C LYS A 74 -7.62 -1.33 5.86
N THR A 75 -7.15 -0.48 4.96
CA THR A 75 -7.65 0.89 4.82
C THR A 75 -7.73 1.27 3.35
N SER A 76 -8.64 2.16 3.04
CA SER A 76 -8.80 2.76 1.72
C SER A 76 -8.36 4.22 1.68
N ILE A 77 -7.49 4.62 2.61
CA ILE A 77 -7.08 6.03 2.76
C ILE A 77 -6.53 6.64 1.46
N LEU A 78 -5.76 5.86 0.68
CA LEU A 78 -5.24 6.33 -0.60
C LEU A 78 -6.34 6.47 -1.65
N LYS A 79 -7.28 5.52 -1.71
CA LYS A 79 -8.43 5.58 -2.61
C LYS A 79 -9.30 6.79 -2.29
N ASN A 80 -9.56 7.04 -1.01
CA ASN A 80 -10.34 8.20 -0.58
C ASN A 80 -9.67 9.50 -0.99
N TYR A 81 -8.35 9.58 -0.85
CA TYR A 81 -7.59 10.75 -1.28
C TYR A 81 -7.70 10.97 -2.79
N LEU A 82 -7.50 9.92 -3.59
CA LEU A 82 -7.59 10.00 -5.05
C LEU A 82 -9.00 10.36 -5.50
N SER A 83 -10.04 9.82 -4.85
CA SER A 83 -11.43 10.16 -5.14
C SER A 83 -11.72 11.64 -4.87
N ARG A 84 -11.18 12.21 -3.80
CA ARG A 84 -11.33 13.63 -3.49
C ARG A 84 -10.68 14.52 -4.55
N ILE A 85 -9.51 14.13 -5.04
CA ILE A 85 -8.83 14.85 -6.12
C ILE A 85 -9.66 14.82 -7.39
N ASN A 86 -10.14 13.65 -7.79
CA ASN A 86 -10.97 13.49 -8.98
C ASN A 86 -12.25 14.31 -8.88
N TYR A 87 -12.88 14.32 -7.72
CA TYR A 87 -14.07 15.14 -7.47
C TYR A 87 -13.79 16.63 -7.66
N LYS A 88 -12.67 17.12 -7.16
CA LYS A 88 -12.28 18.53 -7.35
C LYS A 88 -12.07 18.88 -8.83
N PHE A 89 -11.47 17.97 -9.60
CA PHE A 89 -11.27 18.17 -11.03
C PHE A 89 -12.59 18.18 -11.81
N LEU A 90 -13.54 17.33 -11.43
CA LEU A 90 -14.84 17.23 -12.10
C LEU A 90 -15.75 18.42 -11.85
N ASN A 91 -15.52 19.18 -10.79
CA ASN A 91 -16.33 20.36 -10.43
C ASN A 91 -15.76 21.69 -10.92
N TYR A 92 -14.73 21.63 -11.74
CA TYR A 92 -14.19 22.81 -12.37
C TYR A 92 -14.95 23.13 -13.66
#